data_97bfcf8de29756082e2bd29a61b8645a
#
_entry.id   97bfcf8de29756082e2bd29a61b8645a
#
_cell.length_a   1.000
_cell.length_b   1.000
_cell.length_c   1.000
_cell.angle_alpha   90.00
_cell.angle_beta   90.00
_cell.angle_gamma   90.00
#
_symmetry.space_group_name_H-M   'P 1'
#
loop_
_entity.id
_entity.type
_entity.pdbx_description
1 polymer ?
#
loop_
_entity_poly.entity_id
_entity_poly.type
_entity_poly.pdbx_seq_one_letter_code
_entity_poly.pdbx_strand_id
1 'polypeptide(L)'
;CTLAADLLKVPVHVMKKVRIDGRTVETTSGQVNVKGSTAVILDDIISTGGTIATAANILRDGGAERVFAACTHGLFIEDAANRLRVCDDILSSDTLEGVYTRFSVAPAIADAL
;
A
#
# COMPACT_ATOMS: atom_id res chain seq x y z
N CYS A 1 -2.38 0.67 -9.60
CA CYS A 1 -1.43 1.78 -9.30
C CYS A 1 -1.24 2.75 -10.47
N THR A 2 -1.06 2.27 -11.72
CA THR A 2 -0.78 3.13 -12.88
C THR A 2 -1.88 4.18 -13.11
N LEU A 3 -3.15 3.77 -13.09
CA LEU A 3 -4.27 4.70 -13.25
C LEU A 3 -4.30 5.80 -12.17
N ALA A 4 -4.04 5.43 -10.92
CA ALA A 4 -3.97 6.39 -9.82
C ALA A 4 -2.81 7.38 -10.01
N ALA A 5 -1.64 6.90 -10.43
CA ALA A 5 -0.49 7.75 -10.72
C ALA A 5 -0.76 8.73 -11.86
N ASP A 6 -1.44 8.28 -12.91
CA ASP A 6 -1.84 9.12 -14.04
C ASP A 6 -2.81 10.23 -13.61
N LEU A 7 -3.80 9.89 -12.79
CA LEU A 7 -4.77 10.86 -12.25
C LEU A 7 -4.13 11.87 -11.33
N LEU A 8 -3.18 11.44 -10.51
CA LEU A 8 -2.50 12.29 -9.52
C LEU A 8 -1.26 13.00 -10.08
N LYS A 9 -0.84 12.68 -11.31
CA LYS A 9 0.37 13.23 -11.94
C LYS A 9 1.64 12.98 -11.13
N VAL A 10 1.78 11.77 -10.58
CA VAL A 10 2.93 11.36 -9.77
C VAL A 10 3.65 10.17 -10.38
N PRO A 11 4.96 10.00 -10.11
CA PRO A 11 5.67 8.80 -10.51
C PRO A 11 5.09 7.54 -9.90
N VAL A 12 5.16 6.42 -10.63
CA VAL A 12 4.71 5.12 -10.16
C VAL A 12 5.84 4.10 -10.21
N HIS A 13 5.97 3.32 -9.14
CA HIS A 13 6.85 2.17 -9.04
C HIS A 13 6.01 0.93 -8.78
N VAL A 14 6.11 -0.05 -9.67
CA VAL A 14 5.40 -1.32 -9.52
C VAL A 14 6.31 -2.32 -8.83
N MET A 15 5.91 -2.75 -7.64
CA MET A 15 6.60 -3.82 -6.91
C MET A 15 6.07 -5.17 -7.36
N LYS A 16 6.98 -6.07 -7.72
CA LYS A 16 6.63 -7.43 -8.14
C LYS A 16 6.87 -8.40 -7.00
N LYS A 17 5.90 -9.29 -6.77
CA LYS A 17 6.07 -10.45 -5.90
C LYS A 17 6.69 -11.59 -6.70
N VAL A 18 7.82 -12.11 -6.24
CA VAL A 18 8.46 -13.29 -6.82
C VAL A 18 8.47 -14.39 -5.77
N ARG A 19 8.01 -15.59 -6.15
CA ARG A 19 8.15 -16.79 -5.31
C ARG A 19 9.50 -17.42 -5.58
N ILE A 20 10.31 -17.52 -4.54
CA ILE A 20 11.59 -18.23 -4.54
C ILE A 20 11.50 -19.31 -3.45
N ASP A 21 11.66 -20.59 -3.82
CA ASP A 21 11.65 -21.75 -2.90
C ASP A 21 10.45 -21.78 -1.92
N GLY A 22 9.25 -21.50 -2.43
CA GLY A 22 8.03 -21.50 -1.61
C GLY A 22 7.86 -20.24 -0.75
N ARG A 23 8.80 -19.31 -0.79
CA ARG A 23 8.70 -18.00 -0.13
C ARG A 23 8.28 -16.93 -1.14
N THR A 24 7.44 -16.00 -0.71
CA THR A 24 7.12 -14.81 -1.49
C THR A 24 8.10 -13.71 -1.13
N VAL A 25 8.90 -13.27 -2.10
CA VAL A 25 9.82 -12.14 -1.94
C VAL A 25 9.33 -11.01 -2.82
N GLU A 26 9.25 -9.81 -2.28
CA GLU A 26 8.98 -8.62 -3.06
C GLU A 26 10.28 -8.08 -3.66
N THR A 27 10.26 -7.90 -4.97
CA THR A 27 11.39 -7.30 -5.67
C THR A 27 10.92 -6.06 -6.41
N THR A 28 11.69 -5.00 -6.28
CA THR A 28 11.59 -3.85 -7.19
C THR A 28 12.56 -4.04 -8.33
N SER A 29 12.18 -3.66 -9.54
CA SER A 29 13.09 -3.58 -10.65
C SER A 29 13.98 -2.33 -10.47
N GLY A 30 15.10 -2.49 -9.78
CA GLY A 30 16.05 -1.41 -9.54
C GLY A 30 15.93 -0.76 -8.15
N GLN A 31 16.88 0.10 -7.86
CA GLN A 31 16.93 0.86 -6.61
C GLN A 31 15.87 1.98 -6.65
N VAL A 32 14.96 1.98 -5.67
CA VAL A 32 13.94 3.03 -5.55
C VAL A 32 14.59 4.25 -4.89
N ASN A 33 14.68 5.35 -5.63
CA ASN A 33 15.13 6.62 -5.08
C ASN A 33 13.92 7.54 -4.85
N VAL A 34 13.52 7.65 -3.60
CA VAL A 34 12.37 8.48 -3.15
C VAL A 34 12.79 9.45 -2.04
N LYS A 35 14.06 9.85 -2.06
CA LYS A 35 14.64 10.74 -1.03
C LYS A 35 13.83 12.01 -0.84
N GLY A 36 13.41 12.27 0.39
CA GLY A 36 12.66 13.46 0.78
C GLY A 36 11.19 13.45 0.31
N SER A 37 10.73 12.35 -0.28
CA SER A 37 9.37 12.25 -0.82
C SER A 37 8.38 11.63 0.17
N THR A 38 7.10 11.95 -0.03
CA THR A 38 5.99 11.19 0.54
C THR A 38 5.63 10.08 -0.44
N ALA A 39 5.70 8.84 0.02
CA ALA A 39 5.34 7.66 -0.76
C ALA A 39 4.00 7.09 -0.32
N VAL A 40 3.19 6.63 -1.28
CA VAL A 40 1.92 5.96 -1.01
C VAL A 40 1.96 4.58 -1.63
N ILE A 41 1.73 3.56 -0.80
CA ILE A 41 1.60 2.17 -1.24
C ILE A 41 0.11 1.91 -1.50
N LEU A 42 -0.22 1.45 -2.70
CA LEU A 42 -1.59 1.10 -3.08
C LEU A 42 -1.69 -0.41 -3.29
N ASP A 43 -2.64 -1.02 -2.60
CA ASP A 43 -2.97 -2.44 -2.78
C ASP A 43 -4.51 -2.60 -2.85
N ASP A 44 -4.98 -3.71 -3.37
CA ASP A 44 -6.41 -4.04 -3.33
C ASP A 44 -6.82 -4.55 -1.95
N ILE A 45 -6.02 -5.41 -1.34
CA ILE A 45 -6.30 -6.07 -0.06
C ILE A 45 -5.08 -5.96 0.85
N ILE A 46 -5.29 -5.52 2.08
CA ILE A 46 -4.32 -5.66 3.17
C ILE A 46 -4.87 -6.70 4.15
N SER A 47 -4.20 -7.85 4.28
CA SER A 47 -4.59 -8.89 5.22
C SER A 47 -3.67 -8.91 6.45
N THR A 48 -2.53 -9.57 6.40
CA THR A 48 -1.57 -9.63 7.51
C THR A 48 -0.61 -8.45 7.58
N GLY A 49 -0.57 -7.63 6.52
CA GLY A 49 0.29 -6.46 6.44
C GLY A 49 1.75 -6.73 6.07
N GLY A 50 2.14 -8.00 5.88
CA GLY A 50 3.53 -8.35 5.56
C GLY A 50 4.02 -7.75 4.26
N THR A 51 3.22 -7.82 3.21
CA THR A 51 3.52 -7.21 1.90
C THR A 51 3.75 -5.70 2.03
N ILE A 52 2.85 -5.01 2.71
CA ILE A 52 2.93 -3.56 2.92
C ILE A 52 4.15 -3.19 3.76
N ALA A 53 4.42 -3.95 4.82
CA ALA A 53 5.58 -3.70 5.68
C ALA A 53 6.90 -3.84 4.91
N THR A 54 7.03 -4.85 4.05
CA THR A 54 8.19 -5.03 3.20
C THR A 54 8.35 -3.87 2.22
N ALA A 55 7.27 -3.49 1.54
CA ALA A 55 7.27 -2.36 0.62
C ALA A 55 7.64 -1.04 1.33
N ALA A 56 7.09 -0.80 2.50
CA ALA A 56 7.38 0.38 3.29
C ALA A 56 8.84 0.46 3.71
N ASN A 57 9.45 -0.65 4.10
CA ASN A 57 10.88 -0.70 4.43
C ASN A 57 11.75 -0.38 3.21
N ILE A 58 11.42 -0.90 2.02
CA ILE A 58 12.13 -0.57 0.79
C ILE A 58 12.06 0.93 0.50
N LEU A 59 10.88 1.54 0.67
CA LEU A 59 10.71 2.98 0.47
C LEU A 59 11.48 3.81 1.51
N ARG A 60 11.48 3.39 2.77
CA ARG A 60 12.30 4.02 3.83
C ARG A 60 13.78 3.96 3.51
N ASP A 61 14.28 2.79 3.10
CA ASP A 61 15.67 2.62 2.69
C ASP A 61 16.01 3.46 1.45
N GLY A 62 15.05 3.68 0.57
CA GLY A 62 15.16 4.59 -0.58
C GLY A 62 15.08 6.08 -0.22
N GLY A 63 14.89 6.42 1.04
CA GLY A 63 14.90 7.79 1.55
C GLY A 63 13.54 8.48 1.66
N ALA A 64 12.44 7.73 1.59
CA ALA A 64 11.11 8.30 1.79
C ALA A 64 10.98 8.94 3.17
N GLU A 65 10.51 10.18 3.21
CA GLU A 65 10.29 10.93 4.45
C GLU A 65 9.01 10.44 5.14
N ARG A 66 7.96 10.19 4.35
CA ARG A 66 6.68 9.65 4.82
C ARG A 66 6.25 8.49 3.95
N VAL A 67 5.63 7.49 4.57
CA VAL A 67 5.07 6.32 3.88
C VAL A 67 3.65 6.10 4.36
N PHE A 68 2.71 6.18 3.44
CA PHE A 68 1.31 5.85 3.66
C PHE A 68 0.96 4.56 2.93
N ALA A 69 -0.01 3.82 3.44
CA ALA A 69 -0.58 2.69 2.73
C ALA A 69 -2.08 2.89 2.56
N ALA A 70 -2.60 2.53 1.40
CA ALA A 70 -4.03 2.59 1.13
C ALA A 70 -4.50 1.31 0.42
N CYS A 71 -5.69 0.85 0.77
CA CYS A 71 -6.29 -0.32 0.16
C CYS A 71 -7.80 -0.17 0.02
N THR A 72 -8.38 -0.97 -0.86
CA THR A 72 -9.84 -1.09 -0.96
C THR A 72 -10.36 -1.97 0.16
N HIS A 73 -9.78 -3.15 0.37
CA HIS A 73 -10.26 -4.13 1.35
C HIS A 73 -9.27 -4.31 2.50
N GLY A 74 -9.56 -3.68 3.61
CA GLY A 74 -8.73 -3.79 4.82
C GLY A 74 -9.22 -4.89 5.76
N LEU A 75 -8.59 -6.07 5.72
CA LEU A 75 -8.90 -7.17 6.63
C LEU A 75 -8.19 -7.01 7.97
N PHE A 76 -6.91 -6.59 7.95
CA PHE A 76 -6.08 -6.34 9.13
C PHE A 76 -6.13 -7.47 10.16
N ILE A 77 -5.87 -8.69 9.69
CA ILE A 77 -5.87 -9.91 10.51
C ILE A 77 -4.51 -10.18 11.14
N GLU A 78 -4.48 -11.06 12.14
CA GLU A 78 -3.28 -11.45 12.87
C GLU A 78 -2.56 -10.23 13.49
N ASP A 79 -1.27 -10.12 13.29
CA ASP A 79 -0.42 -9.06 13.84
C ASP A 79 -0.25 -7.86 12.88
N ALA A 80 -1.25 -7.60 12.04
CA ALA A 80 -1.18 -6.55 11.00
C ALA A 80 -0.87 -5.17 11.60
N ALA A 81 -1.49 -4.81 12.71
CA ALA A 81 -1.29 -3.52 13.35
C ALA A 81 0.17 -3.27 13.72
N ASN A 82 0.88 -4.29 14.24
CA ASN A 82 2.30 -4.17 14.56
C ASN A 82 3.17 -4.07 13.30
N ARG A 83 2.89 -4.89 12.29
CA ARG A 83 3.65 -4.87 11.03
C ARG A 83 3.52 -3.53 10.30
N LEU A 84 2.33 -2.93 10.35
CA LEU A 84 2.03 -1.69 9.66
C LEU A 84 2.54 -0.42 10.38
N ARG A 85 3.14 -0.55 11.56
CA ARG A 85 3.77 0.57 12.27
C ARG A 85 4.88 1.26 11.49
N VAL A 86 5.47 0.61 10.50
CA VAL A 86 6.45 1.19 9.59
C VAL A 86 5.84 2.27 8.69
N CYS A 87 4.53 2.26 8.49
CA CYS A 87 3.80 3.31 7.80
C CYS A 87 3.39 4.43 8.76
N ASP A 88 3.35 5.65 8.25
CA ASP A 88 2.90 6.82 9.02
C ASP A 88 1.39 6.83 9.21
N ASP A 89 0.64 6.36 8.21
CA ASP A 89 -0.81 6.18 8.30
C ASP A 89 -1.29 5.09 7.32
N ILE A 90 -2.49 4.58 7.60
CA ILE A 90 -3.15 3.55 6.82
C ILE A 90 -4.57 4.05 6.49
N LEU A 91 -4.95 3.87 5.23
CA LEU A 91 -6.28 4.26 4.74
C LEU A 91 -6.95 3.05 4.09
N SER A 92 -8.15 2.73 4.52
CA SER A 92 -8.96 1.69 3.89
C SER A 92 -10.34 2.23 3.54
N SER A 93 -11.01 1.54 2.61
CA SER A 93 -12.40 1.86 2.29
C SER A 93 -13.37 1.22 3.30
N ASP A 94 -14.63 1.60 3.18
CA ASP A 94 -15.75 1.05 3.96
C ASP A 94 -16.31 -0.27 3.41
N THR A 95 -15.65 -0.93 2.46
CA THR A 95 -16.01 -2.30 2.06
C THR A 95 -15.92 -3.26 3.24
N LEU A 96 -14.96 -3.02 4.14
CA LEU A 96 -14.81 -3.67 5.43
C LEU A 96 -14.52 -2.56 6.45
N GLU A 97 -15.49 -2.21 7.26
CA GLU A 97 -15.32 -1.17 8.27
C GLU A 97 -14.36 -1.58 9.39
N GLY A 98 -13.52 -0.64 9.81
CA GLY A 98 -12.55 -0.83 10.88
C GLY A 98 -11.85 0.47 11.26
N VAL A 99 -10.81 0.35 12.07
CA VAL A 99 -10.07 1.50 12.63
C VAL A 99 -9.36 2.34 11.57
N TYR A 100 -9.08 1.76 10.40
CA TYR A 100 -8.41 2.46 9.30
C TYR A 100 -9.35 2.93 8.19
N THR A 101 -10.66 2.77 8.37
CA THR A 101 -11.64 3.24 7.38
C THR A 101 -11.61 4.76 7.28
N ARG A 102 -11.32 5.29 6.09
CA ARG A 102 -11.18 6.72 5.81
C ARG A 102 -12.00 7.22 4.64
N PHE A 103 -12.48 6.32 3.76
CA PHE A 103 -13.25 6.70 2.58
C PHE A 103 -14.29 5.65 2.22
N SER A 104 -15.31 6.07 1.45
CA SER A 104 -16.41 5.21 1.02
C SER A 104 -16.28 4.83 -0.46
N VAL A 105 -16.63 3.59 -0.79
CA VAL A 105 -16.77 3.14 -2.18
C VAL A 105 -18.19 3.37 -2.72
N ALA A 106 -19.13 3.78 -1.89
CA ALA A 106 -20.52 3.98 -2.29
C ALA A 106 -20.67 4.94 -3.48
N PRO A 107 -19.99 6.09 -3.57
CA PRO A 107 -20.08 6.96 -4.75
C PRO A 107 -19.62 6.27 -6.05
N ALA A 108 -18.55 5.48 -6.01
CA ALA A 108 -18.05 4.75 -7.17
C ALA A 108 -19.04 3.68 -7.63
N ILE A 109 -19.67 2.98 -6.70
CA ILE A 109 -20.72 1.99 -7.01
C ILE A 109 -21.95 2.67 -7.60
N ALA A 110 -22.39 3.76 -7.01
CA ALA A 110 -23.55 4.52 -7.50
C ALA A 110 -23.33 5.04 -8.92
N ASP A 111 -22.15 5.56 -9.21
CA ASP A 111 -21.79 6.06 -10.55
C ASP A 111 -21.71 4.93 -11.61
N ALA A 112 -21.40 3.69 -11.21
CA ALA A 112 -21.35 2.54 -12.09
C ALA A 112 -22.72 1.92 -12.42
N LEU A 113 -23.75 2.24 -11.65
CA LEU A 113 -25.13 1.80 -11.86
C LEU A 113 -25.89 2.81 -12.74
#